data_6fac19755523a983323e69aafa824d00
#
_entry.id   6fac19755523a983323e69aafa824d00
#
_cell.length_a   1.000
_cell.length_b   1.000
_cell.length_c   1.000
_cell.angle_alpha   90.00
_cell.angle_beta   90.00
_cell.angle_gamma   90.00
#
_symmetry.space_group_name_H-M   'P 1'
#
loop_
_entity.id
_entity.type
_entity.pdbx_description
1 polymer ?
#
loop_
_entity_poly.entity_id
_entity_poly.type
_entity_poly.pdbx_seq_one_letter_code
_entity_poly.pdbx_strand_id
1 'polypeptide(L)'
;MMFLSRLVVFVVVLLMSTVATSGAESFSQRFEKGSSSFGGQLGWGHTVDLPPGRNRTDLGFAFFFPNWQRNLTGITGDSWSRGAWFYHMEAGVAFADREDKFLLGWSPVMAQYKFLNPKRRWAPNILLGAGAAMTNWKDIADRELGTEFQFLLNFGVGLEYFKENGAYSINYRFFHVSNAGIKFPNIGLNAHVFSMGMRF
;
A
#
# COMPACT_ATOMS: atom_id res chain seq x y z
N MET A 1 -23.45 10.02 2.59
CA MET A 1 -22.59 8.93 2.10
C MET A 1 -22.27 9.00 0.61
N MET A 2 -23.23 9.04 -0.30
CA MET A 2 -22.98 9.10 -1.77
C MET A 2 -22.16 10.31 -2.27
N PHE A 3 -22.14 11.44 -1.57
CA PHE A 3 -21.45 12.67 -2.01
C PHE A 3 -19.94 12.60 -1.74
N LEU A 4 -19.53 12.05 -0.58
CA LEU A 4 -18.12 11.94 -0.19
C LEU A 4 -17.39 10.92 -1.07
N SER A 5 -18.03 9.79 -1.40
CA SER A 5 -17.45 8.77 -2.28
C SER A 5 -17.24 9.28 -3.71
N ARG A 6 -18.16 10.11 -4.22
CA ARG A 6 -18.03 10.74 -5.53
C ARG A 6 -16.93 11.81 -5.57
N LEU A 7 -16.75 12.56 -4.48
CA LEU A 7 -15.68 13.56 -4.37
C LEU A 7 -14.30 12.90 -4.34
N VAL A 8 -14.14 11.81 -3.59
CA VAL A 8 -12.87 11.05 -3.52
C VAL A 8 -12.52 10.46 -4.88
N VAL A 9 -13.48 9.88 -5.60
CA VAL A 9 -13.26 9.35 -6.95
C VAL A 9 -12.87 10.48 -7.92
N PHE A 10 -13.51 11.65 -7.83
CA PHE A 10 -13.22 12.79 -8.72
C PHE A 10 -11.83 13.37 -8.46
N VAL A 11 -11.42 13.51 -7.20
CA VAL A 11 -10.07 13.97 -6.82
C VAL A 11 -9.00 12.97 -7.26
N VAL A 12 -9.25 11.68 -7.15
CA VAL A 12 -8.35 10.61 -7.61
C VAL A 12 -8.17 10.66 -9.13
N VAL A 13 -9.26 10.82 -9.88
CA VAL A 13 -9.23 10.95 -11.36
C VAL A 13 -8.50 12.23 -11.76
N LEU A 14 -8.72 13.35 -11.07
CA LEU A 14 -8.06 14.62 -11.35
C LEU A 14 -6.55 14.56 -11.07
N LEU A 15 -6.14 13.95 -9.96
CA LEU A 15 -4.71 13.74 -9.63
C LEU A 15 -4.03 12.80 -10.64
N MET A 16 -4.73 11.80 -11.13
CA MET A 16 -4.19 10.90 -12.17
C MET A 16 -4.06 11.58 -13.54
N SER A 17 -4.90 12.54 -13.88
CA SER A 17 -4.84 13.26 -15.15
C SER A 17 -3.74 14.32 -15.22
N THR A 18 -3.33 14.90 -14.09
CA THR A 18 -2.29 15.94 -14.05
C THR A 18 -0.87 15.41 -14.07
N VAL A 19 -0.64 14.12 -13.78
CA VAL A 19 0.69 13.50 -13.78
C VAL A 19 1.12 12.98 -15.17
N ALA A 20 0.22 12.96 -16.13
CA ALA A 20 0.45 12.38 -17.46
C ALA A 20 1.38 13.21 -18.39
N THR A 21 1.95 14.33 -17.94
CA THR A 21 2.78 15.23 -18.78
C THR A 21 4.28 15.18 -18.49
N SER A 22 4.77 14.33 -17.58
CA SER A 22 6.20 14.08 -17.47
C SER A 22 6.63 13.18 -18.63
N GLY A 23 7.59 13.65 -19.45
CA GLY A 23 8.05 12.95 -20.64
C GLY A 23 8.37 11.47 -20.37
N ALA A 24 8.03 10.63 -21.34
CA ALA A 24 8.20 9.18 -21.24
C ALA A 24 9.67 8.83 -20.95
N GLU A 25 9.97 8.46 -19.71
CA GLU A 25 11.27 7.86 -19.38
C GLU A 25 11.38 6.52 -20.12
N SER A 26 12.54 6.31 -20.76
CA SER A 26 12.79 5.02 -21.38
C SER A 26 12.74 3.90 -20.34
N PHE A 27 12.35 2.70 -20.73
CA PHE A 27 12.24 1.55 -19.81
C PHE A 27 13.51 1.31 -18.98
N SER A 28 14.69 1.60 -19.53
CA SER A 28 15.98 1.47 -18.84
C SER A 28 16.19 2.55 -17.76
N GLN A 29 15.76 3.79 -18.00
CA GLN A 29 15.95 4.89 -17.06
C GLN A 29 15.22 4.69 -15.74
N ARG A 30 14.07 4.00 -15.75
CA ARG A 30 13.31 3.67 -14.53
C ARG A 30 14.05 2.79 -13.55
N PHE A 31 15.06 2.07 -14.03
CA PHE A 31 15.85 1.16 -13.20
C PHE A 31 17.24 1.69 -12.90
N GLU A 32 17.54 2.91 -13.28
CA GLU A 32 18.77 3.57 -12.88
C GLU A 32 18.73 3.93 -11.40
N LYS A 33 19.88 3.82 -10.75
CA LYS A 33 20.01 4.25 -9.36
C LYS A 33 19.63 5.71 -9.21
N GLY A 34 18.73 5.99 -8.25
CA GLY A 34 18.25 7.33 -7.98
C GLY A 34 16.96 7.70 -8.73
N SER A 35 16.53 6.93 -9.75
CA SER A 35 15.24 7.16 -10.41
C SER A 35 14.10 7.11 -9.40
N SER A 36 13.10 7.95 -9.59
CA SER A 36 11.92 8.00 -8.72
C SER A 36 10.63 8.04 -9.54
N SER A 37 9.55 7.58 -8.96
CA SER A 37 8.25 7.57 -9.60
C SER A 37 7.13 7.72 -8.58
N PHE A 38 6.03 8.29 -9.02
CA PHE A 38 4.80 8.41 -8.27
C PHE A 38 3.78 7.38 -8.72
N GLY A 39 2.88 7.02 -7.83
CA GLY A 39 1.81 6.09 -8.15
C GLY A 39 0.68 6.15 -7.13
N GLY A 40 -0.28 5.30 -7.36
CA GLY A 40 -1.38 5.09 -6.42
C GLY A 40 -1.90 3.68 -6.49
N GLN A 41 -2.49 3.23 -5.41
CA GLN A 41 -3.12 1.92 -5.29
C GLN A 41 -4.52 2.09 -4.74
N LEU A 42 -5.45 1.35 -5.33
CA LEU A 42 -6.82 1.21 -4.85
C LEU A 42 -7.08 -0.26 -4.57
N GLY A 43 -7.78 -0.58 -3.51
CA GLY A 43 -8.04 -1.96 -3.19
C GLY A 43 -9.03 -2.17 -2.06
N TRP A 44 -9.09 -3.42 -1.65
CA TRP A 44 -9.96 -3.93 -0.62
C TRP A 44 -9.17 -4.76 0.38
N GLY A 45 -9.48 -4.57 1.67
CA GLY A 45 -8.95 -5.35 2.77
C GLY A 45 -10.07 -6.09 3.52
N HIS A 46 -9.70 -7.19 4.13
CA HIS A 46 -10.59 -7.98 4.98
C HIS A 46 -9.83 -8.42 6.23
N THR A 47 -10.45 -8.23 7.39
CA THR A 47 -9.81 -8.61 8.66
C THR A 47 -9.70 -10.12 8.81
N VAL A 48 -8.68 -10.53 9.53
CA VAL A 48 -8.44 -11.92 9.90
C VAL A 48 -8.05 -12.02 11.37
N ASP A 49 -8.58 -13.02 12.06
CA ASP A 49 -8.22 -13.27 13.45
C ASP A 49 -6.94 -14.07 13.58
N LEU A 50 -5.95 -13.47 14.25
CA LEU A 50 -4.73 -14.15 14.65
C LEU A 50 -4.52 -13.96 16.18
N PRO A 51 -4.34 -15.05 16.95
CA PRO A 51 -4.47 -16.45 16.53
C PRO A 51 -5.92 -16.83 16.15
N PRO A 52 -6.11 -17.89 15.33
CA PRO A 52 -7.44 -18.36 14.94
C PRO A 52 -8.33 -18.71 16.13
N GLY A 53 -9.65 -18.66 15.94
CA GLY A 53 -10.65 -19.11 16.94
C GLY A 53 -11.18 -18.03 17.87
N ARG A 54 -10.89 -16.76 17.61
CA ARG A 54 -11.44 -15.65 18.40
C ARG A 54 -12.82 -15.19 17.93
N ASN A 55 -13.34 -15.70 16.81
CA ASN A 55 -14.68 -15.45 16.25
C ASN A 55 -15.14 -13.98 16.31
N ARG A 56 -14.23 -13.05 16.01
CA ARG A 56 -14.55 -11.62 15.94
C ARG A 56 -15.28 -11.29 14.66
N THR A 57 -16.04 -10.21 14.71
CA THR A 57 -16.75 -9.71 13.53
C THR A 57 -15.76 -9.38 12.41
N ASP A 58 -16.00 -9.95 11.24
CA ASP A 58 -15.25 -9.64 10.05
C ASP A 58 -15.57 -8.23 9.54
N LEU A 59 -14.50 -7.49 9.22
CA LEU A 59 -14.61 -6.15 8.66
C LEU A 59 -13.95 -6.12 7.28
N GLY A 60 -14.68 -5.60 6.31
CA GLY A 60 -14.15 -5.20 5.04
C GLY A 60 -13.82 -3.71 5.04
N PHE A 61 -12.86 -3.30 4.23
CA PHE A 61 -12.54 -1.88 4.03
C PHE A 61 -11.97 -1.64 2.64
N ALA A 62 -12.40 -0.54 2.03
CA ALA A 62 -11.78 -0.03 0.81
C ALA A 62 -10.69 0.97 1.17
N PHE A 63 -9.65 1.05 0.35
CA PHE A 63 -8.57 2.01 0.58
C PHE A 63 -8.03 2.60 -0.70
N PHE A 64 -7.39 3.78 -0.55
CA PHE A 64 -6.62 4.44 -1.57
C PHE A 64 -5.28 4.91 -0.98
N PHE A 65 -4.16 4.48 -1.58
CA PHE A 65 -2.80 4.81 -1.17
C PHE A 65 -2.00 5.43 -2.31
N PRO A 66 -1.92 6.78 -2.41
CA PRO A 66 -0.88 7.44 -3.17
C PRO A 66 0.50 7.06 -2.61
N ASN A 67 1.46 6.87 -3.49
CA ASN A 67 2.78 6.41 -3.11
C ASN A 67 3.87 7.02 -3.99
N TRP A 68 5.07 7.04 -3.44
CA TRP A 68 6.29 7.43 -4.11
C TRP A 68 7.35 6.37 -3.84
N GLN A 69 8.20 6.13 -4.84
CA GLN A 69 9.34 5.23 -4.69
C GLN A 69 10.60 5.83 -5.30
N ARG A 70 11.76 5.39 -4.80
CA ARG A 70 13.08 5.73 -5.31
C ARG A 70 13.94 4.49 -5.40
N ASN A 71 14.57 4.28 -6.55
CA ASN A 71 15.52 3.20 -6.76
C ASN A 71 16.82 3.47 -5.99
N LEU A 72 17.19 2.59 -5.08
CA LEU A 72 18.37 2.76 -4.22
C LEU A 72 19.64 2.18 -4.83
N THR A 73 19.54 1.11 -5.60
CA THR A 73 20.71 0.32 -6.02
C THR A 73 20.99 0.35 -7.52
N GLY A 74 19.98 0.66 -8.34
CA GLY A 74 20.00 0.23 -9.73
C GLY A 74 19.78 -1.29 -9.83
N ILE A 75 19.88 -1.85 -11.03
CA ILE A 75 19.79 -3.30 -11.23
C ILE A 75 21.08 -3.95 -10.75
N THR A 76 20.95 -4.87 -9.80
CA THR A 76 22.06 -5.65 -9.22
C THR A 76 21.73 -7.14 -9.25
N GLY A 77 22.73 -7.96 -8.99
CA GLY A 77 22.59 -9.41 -9.01
C GLY A 77 22.49 -10.00 -10.42
N ASP A 78 22.42 -11.31 -10.45
CA ASP A 78 22.36 -12.09 -11.68
C ASP A 78 21.28 -13.19 -11.58
N SER A 79 21.01 -13.86 -12.68
CA SER A 79 20.07 -14.98 -12.75
C SER A 79 18.71 -14.67 -12.08
N TRP A 80 18.27 -15.50 -11.15
CA TRP A 80 16.97 -15.40 -10.46
C TRP A 80 16.90 -14.26 -9.43
N SER A 81 18.05 -13.86 -8.88
CA SER A 81 18.13 -12.80 -7.88
C SER A 81 18.28 -11.40 -8.51
N ARG A 82 18.37 -11.29 -9.84
CA ARG A 82 18.52 -10.01 -10.51
C ARG A 82 17.36 -9.08 -10.22
N GLY A 83 17.65 -7.88 -9.71
CA GLY A 83 16.62 -6.93 -9.34
C GLY A 83 17.18 -5.64 -8.79
N ALA A 84 16.33 -4.85 -8.16
CA ALA A 84 16.70 -3.60 -7.52
C ALA A 84 15.93 -3.38 -6.23
N TRP A 85 16.56 -2.72 -5.27
CA TRP A 85 15.94 -2.23 -4.05
C TRP A 85 15.36 -0.84 -4.28
N PHE A 86 14.16 -0.66 -3.81
CA PHE A 86 13.47 0.62 -3.80
C PHE A 86 13.13 1.01 -2.36
N TYR A 87 13.40 2.27 -2.03
CA TYR A 87 12.69 2.93 -0.95
C TYR A 87 11.28 3.22 -1.44
N HIS A 88 10.30 2.90 -0.63
CA HIS A 88 8.90 3.13 -0.94
C HIS A 88 8.26 3.88 0.22
N MET A 89 7.42 4.85 -0.07
CA MET A 89 6.65 5.60 0.90
C MET A 89 5.22 5.70 0.41
N GLU A 90 4.28 5.55 1.32
CA GLU A 90 2.86 5.73 1.00
C GLU A 90 2.12 6.45 2.11
N ALA A 91 1.09 7.17 1.71
CA ALA A 91 0.07 7.72 2.59
C ALA A 91 -1.29 7.34 2.03
N GLY A 92 -2.35 7.45 2.83
CA GLY A 92 -3.66 7.22 2.29
C GLY A 92 -4.74 7.03 3.32
N VAL A 93 -5.89 6.64 2.82
CA VAL A 93 -7.11 6.51 3.61
C VAL A 93 -7.77 5.16 3.34
N ALA A 94 -8.27 4.55 4.41
CA ALA A 94 -9.12 3.38 4.34
C ALA A 94 -10.47 3.69 4.98
N PHE A 95 -11.54 3.16 4.39
CA PHE A 95 -12.91 3.29 4.87
C PHE A 95 -13.48 1.90 5.14
N ALA A 96 -13.96 1.68 6.36
CA ALA A 96 -14.62 0.44 6.70
C ALA A 96 -15.99 0.35 6.00
N ASP A 97 -16.43 -0.86 5.71
CA ASP A 97 -17.74 -1.16 5.14
C ASP A 97 -18.89 -0.97 6.16
N ARG A 98 -18.55 -0.76 7.42
CA ARG A 98 -19.48 -0.56 8.54
C ARG A 98 -19.13 0.71 9.31
N GLU A 99 -20.14 1.35 9.90
CA GLU A 99 -20.04 2.38 10.95
C GLU A 99 -19.32 3.67 10.54
N ASP A 100 -19.35 4.15 9.33
CA ASP A 100 -18.69 5.42 8.91
C ASP A 100 -17.28 5.62 9.53
N LYS A 101 -16.50 4.55 9.60
CA LYS A 101 -15.17 4.52 10.19
C LYS A 101 -14.08 4.67 9.13
N PHE A 102 -13.05 5.41 9.48
CA PHE A 102 -11.89 5.62 8.60
C PHE A 102 -10.56 5.45 9.32
N LEU A 103 -9.52 5.21 8.54
CA LEU A 103 -8.12 5.20 8.97
C LEU A 103 -7.32 6.04 7.98
N LEU A 104 -6.61 7.04 8.51
CA LEU A 104 -5.64 7.85 7.75
C LEU A 104 -4.24 7.35 8.09
N GLY A 105 -3.55 6.75 7.13
CA GLY A 105 -2.26 6.11 7.31
C GLY A 105 -1.13 6.81 6.58
N TRP A 106 0.06 6.68 7.14
CA TRP A 106 1.32 7.09 6.52
C TRP A 106 2.41 6.08 6.87
N SER A 107 3.03 5.51 5.84
CA SER A 107 4.12 4.53 5.94
C SER A 107 5.38 5.11 5.29
N PRO A 108 6.19 5.87 6.05
CA PRO A 108 7.42 6.48 5.53
C PRO A 108 8.58 5.48 5.43
N VAL A 109 8.52 4.37 6.13
CA VAL A 109 9.62 3.40 6.21
C VAL A 109 9.19 2.12 5.52
N MET A 110 9.44 2.07 4.21
CA MET A 110 9.13 0.88 3.41
C MET A 110 10.29 0.54 2.48
N ALA A 111 10.54 -0.75 2.33
CA ALA A 111 11.50 -1.30 1.38
C ALA A 111 10.78 -2.25 0.40
N GLN A 112 11.08 -2.14 -0.87
CA GLN A 112 10.57 -3.01 -1.90
C GLN A 112 11.71 -3.57 -2.74
N TYR A 113 11.76 -4.88 -2.89
CA TYR A 113 12.64 -5.53 -3.84
C TYR A 113 11.85 -5.96 -5.06
N LYS A 114 12.29 -5.52 -6.26
CA LYS A 114 11.69 -5.92 -7.54
C LYS A 114 12.66 -6.83 -8.29
N PHE A 115 12.16 -8.00 -8.68
CA PHE A 115 12.89 -8.95 -9.51
C PHE A 115 12.78 -8.53 -10.96
N LEU A 116 13.85 -7.99 -11.52
CA LEU A 116 13.86 -7.33 -12.82
C LEU A 116 14.58 -8.18 -13.85
N ASN A 117 13.88 -8.47 -14.93
CA ASN A 117 14.48 -9.10 -16.10
C ASN A 117 14.35 -8.16 -17.31
N PRO A 118 15.48 -7.68 -17.90
CA PRO A 118 15.44 -6.75 -19.02
C PRO A 118 14.68 -7.25 -20.26
N LYS A 119 14.50 -8.57 -20.39
CA LYS A 119 13.75 -9.19 -21.48
C LYS A 119 12.26 -9.33 -21.20
N ARG A 120 11.80 -8.97 -19.98
CA ARG A 120 10.42 -9.14 -19.55
C ARG A 120 9.88 -7.84 -18.99
N ARG A 121 8.64 -7.51 -19.33
CA ARG A 121 7.94 -6.35 -18.79
C ARG A 121 7.29 -6.62 -17.41
N TRP A 122 7.37 -7.85 -16.91
CA TRP A 122 6.81 -8.25 -15.62
C TRP A 122 7.90 -8.31 -14.55
N ALA A 123 7.63 -7.72 -13.40
CA ALA A 123 8.52 -7.75 -12.24
C ALA A 123 7.75 -8.18 -10.99
N PRO A 124 7.92 -9.43 -10.56
CA PRO A 124 7.52 -9.81 -9.21
C PRO A 124 8.23 -8.94 -8.18
N ASN A 125 7.58 -8.67 -7.06
CA ASN A 125 8.17 -7.88 -6.00
C ASN A 125 7.75 -8.35 -4.61
N ILE A 126 8.57 -7.98 -3.63
CA ILE A 126 8.31 -8.18 -2.20
C ILE A 126 8.39 -6.81 -1.56
N LEU A 127 7.46 -6.50 -0.67
CA LEU A 127 7.36 -5.25 0.06
C LEU A 127 7.31 -5.51 1.55
N LEU A 128 8.03 -4.71 2.31
CA LEU A 128 7.99 -4.65 3.76
C LEU A 128 7.88 -3.20 4.19
N GLY A 129 7.03 -2.89 5.18
CA GLY A 129 6.86 -1.52 5.59
C GLY A 129 6.35 -1.34 7.00
N ALA A 130 6.66 -0.18 7.55
CA ALA A 130 6.18 0.31 8.83
C ALA A 130 5.72 1.77 8.72
N GLY A 131 4.75 2.11 9.54
CA GLY A 131 4.18 3.44 9.57
C GLY A 131 3.29 3.69 10.78
N ALA A 132 2.50 4.74 10.68
CA ALA A 132 1.53 5.13 11.70
C ALA A 132 0.19 5.50 11.06
N ALA A 133 -0.87 5.48 11.83
CA ALA A 133 -2.18 5.90 11.41
C ALA A 133 -2.91 6.64 12.52
N MET A 134 -3.81 7.52 12.09
CA MET A 134 -4.88 8.06 12.92
C MET A 134 -6.21 7.44 12.46
N THR A 135 -7.01 7.01 13.41
CA THR A 135 -8.25 6.29 13.09
C THR A 135 -9.33 6.55 14.12
N ASN A 136 -10.57 6.53 13.68
CA ASN A 136 -11.73 6.44 14.57
C ASN A 136 -12.20 4.99 14.77
N TRP A 137 -11.35 4.00 14.41
CA TRP A 137 -11.62 2.56 14.56
C TRP A 137 -11.29 2.03 15.97
N LYS A 138 -11.02 2.90 16.95
CA LYS A 138 -10.56 2.48 18.28
C LYS A 138 -11.45 1.43 18.96
N ASP A 139 -12.73 1.38 18.59
CA ASP A 139 -13.77 0.50 19.13
C ASP A 139 -14.68 -0.05 18.02
N ILE A 140 -14.14 -0.35 16.84
CA ILE A 140 -14.91 -0.85 15.71
C ILE A 140 -15.33 -2.32 15.94
N ALA A 141 -16.63 -2.58 15.88
CA ALA A 141 -17.24 -3.88 16.15
C ALA A 141 -16.79 -4.43 17.52
N ASP A 142 -16.24 -5.62 17.56
CA ASP A 142 -15.68 -6.27 18.74
C ASP A 142 -14.15 -6.17 18.85
N ARG A 143 -13.55 -5.19 18.12
CA ARG A 143 -12.11 -4.93 18.09
C ARG A 143 -11.80 -3.62 18.79
N GLU A 144 -11.16 -3.71 19.93
CA GLU A 144 -10.74 -2.56 20.72
C GLU A 144 -9.27 -2.28 20.46
N LEU A 145 -8.98 -1.14 19.81
CA LEU A 145 -7.62 -0.69 19.50
C LEU A 145 -7.07 0.28 20.56
N GLY A 146 -7.89 0.66 21.54
CA GLY A 146 -7.53 1.44 22.72
C GLY A 146 -7.21 2.91 22.48
N THR A 147 -6.65 3.30 21.32
CA THR A 147 -6.31 4.68 20.97
C THR A 147 -6.68 5.00 19.52
N GLU A 148 -6.77 6.28 19.21
CA GLU A 148 -6.91 6.76 17.82
C GLU A 148 -5.59 6.67 17.04
N PHE A 149 -4.46 6.79 17.73
CA PHE A 149 -3.14 6.59 17.12
C PHE A 149 -2.77 5.12 17.10
N GLN A 150 -2.31 4.65 15.93
CA GLN A 150 -1.94 3.26 15.70
C GLN A 150 -0.60 3.19 14.95
N PHE A 151 0.14 2.11 15.14
CA PHE A 151 1.24 1.72 14.27
C PHE A 151 0.73 0.80 13.17
N LEU A 152 1.34 0.94 11.99
CA LEU A 152 1.08 0.11 10.82
C LEU A 152 2.31 -0.73 10.52
N LEU A 153 2.11 -2.04 10.38
CA LEU A 153 3.10 -2.93 9.81
C LEU A 153 2.49 -3.62 8.60
N ASN A 154 3.24 -3.72 7.54
CA ASN A 154 2.78 -4.43 6.35
C ASN A 154 3.90 -5.21 5.69
N PHE A 155 3.53 -6.38 5.20
CA PHE A 155 4.35 -7.24 4.37
C PHE A 155 3.52 -7.66 3.16
N GLY A 156 4.13 -7.67 1.98
CA GLY A 156 3.39 -8.00 0.77
C GLY A 156 4.23 -8.57 -0.35
N VAL A 157 3.52 -9.13 -1.31
CA VAL A 157 4.05 -9.57 -2.59
C VAL A 157 3.22 -8.95 -3.69
N GLY A 158 3.83 -8.73 -4.83
CA GLY A 158 3.13 -8.12 -5.96
C GLY A 158 3.76 -8.46 -7.29
N LEU A 159 3.09 -8.01 -8.33
CA LEU A 159 3.53 -8.12 -9.70
C LEU A 159 3.31 -6.77 -10.40
N GLU A 160 4.37 -6.20 -10.95
CA GLU A 160 4.30 -5.00 -11.79
C GLU A 160 4.43 -5.36 -13.26
N TYR A 161 3.64 -4.70 -14.11
CA TYR A 161 3.75 -4.76 -15.57
C TYR A 161 4.14 -3.38 -16.09
N PHE A 162 5.33 -3.28 -16.69
CA PHE A 162 5.87 -2.03 -17.21
C PHE A 162 5.40 -1.75 -18.63
N LYS A 163 4.89 -0.55 -18.82
CA LYS A 163 4.61 0.06 -20.14
C LYS A 163 5.63 1.15 -20.45
N GLU A 164 5.53 1.74 -21.63
CA GLU A 164 6.38 2.87 -22.04
C GLU A 164 6.26 4.06 -21.07
N ASN A 165 5.04 4.38 -20.67
CA ASN A 165 4.74 5.56 -19.84
C ASN A 165 4.22 5.19 -18.44
N GLY A 166 4.70 4.13 -17.82
CA GLY A 166 4.24 3.77 -16.47
C GLY A 166 4.29 2.29 -16.18
N ALA A 167 3.66 1.90 -15.10
CA ALA A 167 3.47 0.51 -14.73
C ALA A 167 2.10 0.30 -14.14
N TYR A 168 1.53 -0.88 -14.33
CA TYR A 168 0.39 -1.38 -13.56
C TYR A 168 0.87 -2.39 -12.54
N SER A 169 0.20 -2.48 -11.41
CA SER A 169 0.52 -3.47 -10.38
C SER A 169 -0.72 -4.15 -9.84
N ILE A 170 -0.54 -5.39 -9.43
CA ILE A 170 -1.44 -6.10 -8.55
C ILE A 170 -0.65 -6.53 -7.33
N ASN A 171 -1.22 -6.34 -6.13
CA ASN A 171 -0.50 -6.62 -4.90
C ASN A 171 -1.41 -7.33 -3.90
N TYR A 172 -0.81 -8.19 -3.13
CA TYR A 172 -1.34 -8.75 -1.91
C TYR A 172 -0.47 -8.30 -0.75
N ARG A 173 -1.09 -7.88 0.36
CA ARG A 173 -0.40 -7.50 1.59
C ARG A 173 -1.10 -8.07 2.80
N PHE A 174 -0.31 -8.37 3.80
CA PHE A 174 -0.76 -8.57 5.17
C PHE A 174 -0.52 -7.28 5.94
N PHE A 175 -1.57 -6.75 6.56
CA PHE A 175 -1.53 -5.57 7.41
C PHE A 175 -1.71 -5.95 8.87
N HIS A 176 -0.94 -5.31 9.72
CA HIS A 176 -1.15 -5.31 11.16
C HIS A 176 -1.26 -3.87 11.66
N VAL A 177 -2.30 -3.60 12.44
CA VAL A 177 -2.60 -2.29 13.04
C VAL A 177 -2.73 -2.48 14.54
N SER A 178 -1.96 -1.74 15.34
CA SER A 178 -2.02 -1.80 16.80
C SER A 178 -1.39 -0.57 17.43
N ASN A 179 -1.74 -0.28 18.69
CA ASN A 179 -1.12 0.81 19.42
C ASN A 179 0.19 0.42 20.15
N ALA A 180 0.76 -0.75 19.83
CA ALA A 180 1.98 -1.29 20.46
C ALA A 180 1.92 -1.38 22.00
N GLY A 181 0.75 -1.47 22.60
CA GLY A 181 0.56 -1.54 24.05
C GLY A 181 0.61 -0.20 24.79
N ILE A 182 0.55 0.93 24.09
CA ILE A 182 0.51 2.28 24.71
C ILE A 182 -0.71 2.39 25.63
N LYS A 183 -1.84 1.79 25.23
CA LYS A 183 -3.07 1.79 26.02
C LYS A 183 -3.83 0.47 25.83
N PHE A 184 -4.37 -0.07 26.92
CA PHE A 184 -5.25 -1.24 26.88
C PHE A 184 -6.73 -0.82 26.85
N PRO A 185 -7.60 -1.65 26.25
CA PRO A 185 -7.28 -2.87 25.51
C PRO A 185 -6.60 -2.58 24.17
N ASN A 186 -5.68 -3.45 23.77
CA ASN A 186 -4.99 -3.38 22.47
C ASN A 186 -5.05 -4.77 21.82
N ILE A 187 -6.17 -5.07 21.22
CA ILE A 187 -6.40 -6.34 20.54
C ILE A 187 -5.64 -6.40 19.22
N GLY A 188 -5.45 -5.24 18.59
CA GLY A 188 -4.90 -5.12 17.27
C GLY A 188 -5.86 -5.59 16.16
N LEU A 189 -5.54 -5.26 14.93
CA LEU A 189 -6.27 -5.67 13.76
C LEU A 189 -5.29 -6.24 12.74
N ASN A 190 -5.56 -7.44 12.25
CA ASN A 190 -4.84 -8.03 11.13
C ASN A 190 -5.77 -8.09 9.92
N ALA A 191 -5.23 -7.91 8.73
CA ALA A 191 -6.02 -7.95 7.52
C ALA A 191 -5.23 -8.48 6.32
N HIS A 192 -5.93 -9.19 5.44
CA HIS A 192 -5.51 -9.45 4.07
C HIS A 192 -5.96 -8.30 3.19
N VAL A 193 -5.07 -7.80 2.35
CA VAL A 193 -5.31 -6.62 1.52
C VAL A 193 -4.90 -6.91 0.09
N PHE A 194 -5.82 -6.69 -0.84
CA PHE A 194 -5.61 -6.84 -2.28
C PHE A 194 -5.75 -5.48 -2.96
N SER A 195 -4.84 -5.16 -3.86
CA SER A 195 -4.86 -3.88 -4.57
C SER A 195 -4.43 -3.98 -6.02
N MET A 196 -4.93 -3.02 -6.79
CA MET A 196 -4.42 -2.66 -8.10
C MET A 196 -3.80 -1.28 -8.03
N GLY A 197 -2.76 -1.04 -8.81
CA GLY A 197 -2.08 0.24 -8.82
C GLY A 197 -1.59 0.66 -10.19
N MET A 198 -1.31 1.95 -10.28
CA MET A 198 -0.66 2.57 -11.42
C MET A 198 0.53 3.38 -10.93
N ARG A 199 1.55 3.50 -11.78
CA ARG A 199 2.78 4.25 -11.53
C ARG A 199 3.24 4.99 -12.78
N PHE A 200 3.77 6.21 -12.57
CA PHE A 200 4.24 7.14 -13.61
C PHE A 200 5.68 7.54 -13.35
#